data_9d7fbda32a3fb926d002ef2cea6b9481
#
_entry.id   9d7fbda32a3fb926d002ef2cea6b9481
#
_cell.length_a   1.000
_cell.length_b   1.000
_cell.length_c   1.000
_cell.angle_alpha   90.00
_cell.angle_beta   90.00
_cell.angle_gamma   90.00
#
_symmetry.space_group_name_H-M   'P 1'
#
loop_
_entity.id
_entity.type
_entity.pdbx_description
1 polymer ?
#
loop_
_entity_poly.entity_id
_entity_poly.type
_entity_poly.pdbx_seq_one_letter_code
_entity_poly.pdbx_strand_id
1 'polypeptide(L)'
;MACPPSACNQTIAVCTDGLWKWTYATNCPVCASPDTPIATPDGDRPISDLRVGDLVYSVEGDAIRPVPILRVSRTAVANHRVVRVKMAGGRTLEISAGHPTADGRSFGDLRPGTLLDGSVVESVEIVPYTHPYTYDILPASQAGTYFAAGKLIGSTLRPSGR
;
A
#
# COMPACT_ATOMS: atom_id res chain seq x y z
N MET A 1 10.01 -3.72 -26.30
CA MET A 1 10.66 -2.84 -25.30
C MET A 1 10.05 -3.14 -23.96
N ALA A 2 10.80 -3.71 -23.04
CA ALA A 2 10.35 -3.93 -21.68
C ALA A 2 10.26 -2.56 -20.96
N CYS A 3 9.17 -2.32 -20.23
CA CYS A 3 9.07 -1.15 -19.38
C CYS A 3 10.19 -1.17 -18.36
N PRO A 4 10.94 -0.10 -18.18
CA PRO A 4 11.87 -0.04 -17.07
C PRO A 4 11.11 -0.19 -15.75
N PRO A 5 11.65 -0.93 -14.77
CA PRO A 5 10.97 -1.22 -13.50
C PRO A 5 10.66 0.02 -12.66
N SER A 6 11.11 1.19 -13.06
CA SER A 6 10.89 2.47 -12.37
C SER A 6 9.68 3.27 -12.88
N ALA A 7 8.91 2.73 -13.83
CA ALA A 7 7.84 3.48 -14.50
C ALA A 7 6.47 3.40 -13.81
N CYS A 8 6.42 3.03 -12.54
CA CYS A 8 5.19 3.04 -11.79
C CYS A 8 4.69 4.47 -11.59
N ASN A 9 3.46 4.73 -12.02
CA ASN A 9 2.82 6.04 -12.13
C ASN A 9 3.33 6.93 -13.28
N GLN A 10 4.02 6.37 -14.25
CA GLN A 10 4.31 7.10 -15.45
C GLN A 10 3.32 6.69 -16.56
N THR A 11 2.82 7.69 -17.25
CA THR A 11 2.15 7.46 -18.53
C THR A 11 3.20 6.92 -19.48
N ILE A 12 3.01 5.70 -19.95
CA ILE A 12 3.92 5.09 -20.91
C ILE A 12 3.29 5.12 -22.30
N ALA A 13 4.11 5.33 -23.30
CA ALA A 13 3.69 5.20 -24.68
C ALA A 13 3.79 3.74 -25.08
N VAL A 14 2.69 3.16 -25.49
CA VAL A 14 2.63 1.77 -26.00
C VAL A 14 2.23 1.80 -27.46
N CYS A 15 3.00 1.12 -28.29
CA CYS A 15 2.65 0.95 -29.69
C CYS A 15 1.65 -0.21 -29.85
N THR A 16 0.44 0.11 -30.24
CA THR A 16 -0.60 -0.87 -30.52
C THR A 16 -1.09 -0.64 -31.95
N ASP A 17 -1.00 -1.66 -32.79
CA ASP A 17 -1.40 -1.61 -34.22
C ASP A 17 -0.75 -0.45 -35.00
N GLY A 18 0.53 -0.19 -34.69
CA GLY A 18 1.29 0.86 -35.38
C GLY A 18 0.99 2.29 -34.88
N LEU A 19 0.15 2.45 -33.88
CA LEU A 19 -0.17 3.72 -33.27
C LEU A 19 0.34 3.81 -31.83
N TRP A 20 0.95 4.94 -31.49
CA TRP A 20 1.37 5.22 -30.13
C TRP A 20 0.17 5.67 -29.30
N LYS A 21 -0.11 4.90 -28.26
CA LYS A 21 -1.13 5.25 -27.26
C LYS A 21 -0.48 5.45 -25.90
N TRP A 22 -0.95 6.44 -25.20
CA TRP A 22 -0.54 6.67 -23.83
C TRP A 22 -1.39 5.80 -22.90
N THR A 23 -0.74 5.03 -22.05
CA THR A 23 -1.42 4.19 -21.05
C THR A 23 -0.64 4.23 -19.75
N TYR A 24 -1.29 3.83 -18.68
CA TYR A 24 -0.61 3.70 -17.39
C TYR A 24 0.04 2.31 -17.30
N ALA A 25 1.21 2.26 -16.66
CA ALA A 25 1.85 0.98 -16.38
C ALA A 25 0.97 0.17 -15.41
N THR A 26 0.46 -0.97 -15.87
CA THR A 26 -0.52 -1.77 -15.14
C THR A 26 0.09 -2.78 -14.16
N ASN A 27 1.41 -3.01 -14.23
CA ASN A 27 2.11 -4.02 -13.45
C ASN A 27 3.08 -3.39 -12.42
N CYS A 28 2.65 -2.31 -11.80
CA CYS A 28 3.45 -1.68 -10.77
C CYS A 28 3.32 -2.42 -9.44
N PRO A 29 4.43 -2.76 -8.76
CA PRO A 29 4.36 -3.23 -7.39
C PRO A 29 3.73 -2.13 -6.52
N VAL A 30 2.66 -2.46 -5.80
CA VAL A 30 1.86 -1.49 -5.06
C VAL A 30 1.78 -1.96 -3.62
N CYS A 31 2.80 -1.67 -2.83
CA CYS A 31 2.94 -2.24 -1.50
C CYS A 31 3.73 -1.33 -0.57
N ALA A 32 3.86 -1.73 0.69
CA ALA A 32 4.49 -0.98 1.76
C ALA A 32 5.96 -1.40 1.99
N SER A 33 6.72 -0.57 2.72
CA SER A 33 8.07 -0.88 3.16
C SER A 33 8.09 -1.96 4.25
N PRO A 34 9.18 -2.74 4.40
CA PRO A 34 9.21 -3.91 5.29
C PRO A 34 8.99 -3.59 6.76
N ASP A 35 9.42 -2.45 7.21
CA ASP A 35 9.32 -2.00 8.59
C ASP A 35 8.03 -1.24 8.92
N THR A 36 7.09 -1.20 7.97
CA THR A 36 5.77 -0.58 8.21
C THR A 36 5.08 -1.27 9.40
N PRO A 37 4.77 -0.52 10.48
CA PRO A 37 4.16 -1.12 11.66
C PRO A 37 2.67 -1.42 11.42
N ILE A 38 2.30 -2.67 11.62
CA ILE A 38 0.93 -3.17 11.45
C ILE A 38 0.34 -3.49 12.81
N ALA A 39 -0.85 -2.98 13.09
CA ALA A 39 -1.52 -3.20 14.36
C ALA A 39 -1.97 -4.67 14.52
N THR A 40 -1.50 -5.31 15.57
CA THR A 40 -1.86 -6.68 15.95
C THR A 40 -2.29 -6.72 17.41
N PRO A 41 -2.96 -7.81 17.87
CA PRO A 41 -3.28 -7.98 19.30
C PRO A 41 -2.08 -7.97 20.23
N ASP A 42 -0.88 -8.26 19.69
CA ASP A 42 0.39 -8.24 20.45
C ASP A 42 1.16 -6.92 20.33
N GLY A 43 0.52 -5.87 19.80
CA GLY A 43 1.15 -4.60 19.49
C GLY A 43 1.53 -4.49 18.01
N ASP A 44 2.16 -3.38 17.65
CA ASP A 44 2.59 -3.17 16.28
C ASP A 44 3.74 -4.10 15.91
N ARG A 45 3.64 -4.73 14.73
CA ARG A 45 4.68 -5.61 14.18
C ARG A 45 5.02 -5.18 12.74
N PRO A 46 6.30 -5.27 12.33
CA PRO A 46 6.67 -4.97 10.95
C PRO A 46 5.92 -5.87 9.96
N ILE A 47 5.46 -5.28 8.86
CA ILE A 47 4.70 -6.04 7.85
C ILE A 47 5.51 -7.23 7.31
N SER A 48 6.82 -7.10 7.20
CA SER A 48 7.70 -8.17 6.71
C SER A 48 7.77 -9.40 7.63
N ASP A 49 7.39 -9.25 8.90
CA ASP A 49 7.40 -10.36 9.87
C ASP A 49 6.06 -11.12 9.90
N LEU A 50 5.04 -10.61 9.25
CA LEU A 50 3.70 -11.20 9.30
C LEU A 50 3.57 -12.36 8.34
N ARG A 51 2.78 -13.35 8.76
CA ARG A 51 2.53 -14.61 8.01
C ARG A 51 1.04 -14.88 7.91
N VAL A 52 0.67 -15.72 6.94
CA VAL A 52 -0.70 -16.24 6.84
C VAL A 52 -1.10 -16.89 8.16
N GLY A 53 -2.28 -16.54 8.67
CA GLY A 53 -2.81 -17.00 9.94
C GLY A 53 -2.52 -16.10 11.13
N ASP A 54 -1.53 -15.18 11.03
CA ASP A 54 -1.31 -14.17 12.07
C ASP A 54 -2.52 -13.25 12.18
N LEU A 55 -2.84 -12.80 13.40
CA LEU A 55 -3.95 -11.89 13.63
C LEU A 55 -3.52 -10.44 13.46
N VAL A 56 -4.31 -9.68 12.73
CA VAL A 56 -4.18 -8.23 12.59
C VAL A 56 -5.53 -7.57 12.82
N TYR A 57 -5.52 -6.33 13.27
CA TYR A 57 -6.76 -5.59 13.40
C TYR A 57 -7.27 -5.13 12.04
N SER A 58 -8.56 -5.31 11.83
CA SER A 58 -9.28 -4.86 10.64
C SER A 58 -10.64 -4.31 11.05
N VAL A 59 -11.36 -3.73 10.11
CA VAL A 59 -12.73 -3.25 10.33
C VAL A 59 -13.71 -4.26 9.77
N GLU A 60 -14.61 -4.74 10.64
CA GLU A 60 -15.73 -5.60 10.31
C GLU A 60 -17.03 -4.87 10.66
N GLY A 61 -17.79 -4.43 9.65
CA GLY A 61 -18.93 -3.56 9.90
C GLY A 61 -18.51 -2.27 10.58
N ASP A 62 -19.03 -2.02 11.78
CA ASP A 62 -18.71 -0.84 12.57
C ASP A 62 -17.68 -1.09 13.67
N ALA A 63 -17.07 -2.26 13.70
CA ALA A 63 -16.17 -2.67 14.78
C ALA A 63 -14.76 -2.99 14.27
N ILE A 64 -13.76 -2.63 15.08
CA ILE A 64 -12.38 -3.08 14.89
C ILE A 64 -12.25 -4.46 15.54
N ARG A 65 -11.80 -5.44 14.78
CA ARG A 65 -11.65 -6.83 15.25
C ARG A 65 -10.34 -7.43 14.80
N PRO A 66 -9.75 -8.34 15.59
CA PRO A 66 -8.64 -9.15 15.13
C PRO A 66 -9.15 -10.20 14.12
N VAL A 67 -8.50 -10.28 12.97
CA VAL A 67 -8.81 -11.24 11.92
C VAL A 67 -7.52 -11.88 11.43
N PRO A 68 -7.55 -13.14 10.95
CA PRO A 68 -6.36 -13.77 10.43
C PRO A 68 -5.99 -13.19 9.06
N ILE A 69 -4.70 -13.20 8.76
CA ILE A 69 -4.18 -12.88 7.43
C ILE A 69 -4.45 -14.07 6.50
N LEU A 70 -5.10 -13.82 5.37
CA LEU A 70 -5.37 -14.82 4.33
C LEU A 70 -4.21 -14.97 3.34
N ARG A 71 -3.56 -13.85 3.01
CA ARG A 71 -2.46 -13.82 2.06
C ARG A 71 -1.41 -12.80 2.49
N VAL A 72 -0.15 -13.13 2.21
CA VAL A 72 0.97 -12.19 2.29
C VAL A 72 1.61 -12.09 0.91
N SER A 73 2.08 -10.91 0.56
CA SER A 73 2.78 -10.66 -0.69
C SER A 73 4.12 -10.01 -0.41
N ARG A 74 5.14 -10.47 -1.10
CA ARG A 74 6.45 -9.86 -1.15
C ARG A 74 6.86 -9.74 -2.62
N THR A 75 7.07 -8.54 -3.08
CA THR A 75 7.37 -8.26 -4.49
C THR A 75 8.75 -7.61 -4.61
N ALA A 76 9.62 -8.21 -5.42
CA ALA A 76 10.93 -7.65 -5.70
C ALA A 76 10.80 -6.38 -6.53
N VAL A 77 11.55 -5.35 -6.16
CA VAL A 77 11.53 -4.05 -6.84
C VAL A 77 12.96 -3.58 -7.09
N ALA A 78 13.14 -2.81 -8.15
CA ALA A 78 14.40 -2.13 -8.46
C ALA A 78 14.10 -0.72 -8.94
N ASN A 79 14.89 0.26 -8.49
CA ASN A 79 14.70 1.67 -8.84
C ASN A 79 13.27 2.18 -8.58
N HIS A 80 12.65 1.66 -7.53
CA HIS A 80 11.28 1.97 -7.15
C HIS A 80 11.23 3.30 -6.39
N ARG A 81 10.09 3.99 -6.50
CA ARG A 81 9.79 5.19 -5.74
C ARG A 81 8.52 4.99 -4.95
N VAL A 82 8.49 5.54 -3.76
CA VAL A 82 7.34 5.50 -2.86
C VAL A 82 6.94 6.91 -2.45
N VAL A 83 5.73 7.02 -1.92
CA VAL A 83 5.24 8.24 -1.30
C VAL A 83 5.56 8.13 0.20
N ARG A 84 6.24 9.14 0.72
CA ARG A 84 6.41 9.32 2.16
C ARG A 84 5.36 10.29 2.65
N VAL A 85 4.43 9.80 3.46
CA VAL A 85 3.34 10.58 4.03
C VAL A 85 3.63 10.80 5.50
N LYS A 86 3.76 12.06 5.90
CA LYS A 86 3.87 12.45 7.30
C LYS A 86 2.52 12.96 7.79
N MET A 87 2.08 12.43 8.91
CA MET A 87 0.78 12.76 9.49
C MET A 87 0.96 13.55 10.79
N ALA A 88 -0.07 14.29 11.17
CA ALA A 88 -0.12 14.96 12.47
C ALA A 88 0.18 13.95 13.58
N GLY A 89 1.03 14.34 14.54
CA GLY A 89 1.52 13.46 15.59
C GLY A 89 2.85 12.80 15.29
N GLY A 90 3.45 13.06 14.10
CA GLY A 90 4.80 12.63 13.75
C GLY A 90 4.93 11.24 13.14
N ARG A 91 3.83 10.53 12.93
CA ARG A 91 3.85 9.23 12.27
C ARG A 91 4.10 9.39 10.78
N THR A 92 4.90 8.48 10.23
CA THR A 92 5.29 8.46 8.82
C THR A 92 5.00 7.11 8.21
N LEU A 93 4.54 7.13 6.95
CA LEU A 93 4.26 5.92 6.18
C LEU A 93 4.94 6.05 4.81
N GLU A 94 5.71 5.04 4.44
CA GLU A 94 6.30 4.91 3.10
C GLU A 94 5.59 3.79 2.34
N ILE A 95 4.94 4.15 1.26
CA ILE A 95 4.07 3.24 0.52
C ILE A 95 4.00 3.62 -0.95
N SER A 96 3.75 2.66 -1.80
CA SER A 96 3.60 2.93 -3.24
C SER A 96 2.43 3.86 -3.52
N ALA A 97 2.59 4.77 -4.47
CA ALA A 97 1.58 5.78 -4.77
C ALA A 97 0.23 5.21 -5.20
N GLY A 98 0.24 4.04 -5.86
CA GLY A 98 -1.00 3.36 -6.28
C GLY A 98 -1.68 2.54 -5.19
N HIS A 99 -1.08 2.42 -4.00
CA HIS A 99 -1.69 1.65 -2.91
C HIS A 99 -2.98 2.33 -2.44
N PRO A 100 -4.09 1.56 -2.23
CA PRO A 100 -5.36 2.15 -1.87
C PRO A 100 -5.41 2.59 -0.41
N THR A 101 -6.04 3.72 -0.17
CA THR A 101 -6.52 4.10 1.16
C THR A 101 -7.80 3.32 1.49
N ALA A 102 -8.23 3.35 2.74
CA ALA A 102 -9.45 2.65 3.14
C ALA A 102 -10.72 3.22 2.50
N ASP A 103 -10.69 4.50 2.12
CA ASP A 103 -11.83 5.20 1.51
C ASP A 103 -11.80 5.22 -0.03
N GLY A 104 -10.94 4.41 -0.65
CA GLY A 104 -10.93 4.23 -2.10
C GLY A 104 -10.07 5.24 -2.88
N ARG A 105 -9.34 6.12 -2.20
CA ARG A 105 -8.31 6.95 -2.83
C ARG A 105 -7.01 6.15 -3.00
N SER A 106 -6.05 6.72 -3.71
CA SER A 106 -4.68 6.24 -3.76
C SER A 106 -3.77 7.12 -2.90
N PHE A 107 -2.70 6.55 -2.35
CA PHE A 107 -1.72 7.33 -1.58
C PHE A 107 -1.11 8.47 -2.39
N GLY A 108 -0.93 8.28 -3.69
CA GLY A 108 -0.46 9.33 -4.59
C GLY A 108 -1.41 10.52 -4.75
N ASP A 109 -2.67 10.37 -4.39
CA ASP A 109 -3.69 11.43 -4.44
C ASP A 109 -3.70 12.30 -3.18
N LEU A 110 -2.98 11.90 -2.14
CA LEU A 110 -2.94 12.66 -0.90
C LEU A 110 -2.18 13.97 -1.08
N ARG A 111 -2.65 15.00 -0.38
CA ARG A 111 -2.03 16.34 -0.39
C ARG A 111 -1.96 16.86 1.06
N PRO A 112 -1.00 17.75 1.37
CA PRO A 112 -0.99 18.41 2.68
C PRO A 112 -2.32 19.07 2.97
N GLY A 113 -2.81 18.91 4.19
CA GLY A 113 -4.11 19.43 4.64
C GLY A 113 -5.29 18.49 4.44
N THR A 114 -5.14 17.40 3.67
CA THR A 114 -6.20 16.40 3.53
C THR A 114 -6.19 15.42 4.71
N LEU A 115 -7.26 14.66 4.86
CA LEU A 115 -7.38 13.67 5.94
C LEU A 115 -7.04 12.28 5.41
N LEU A 116 -6.28 11.53 6.20
CA LEU A 116 -6.07 10.10 6.06
C LEU A 116 -6.52 9.44 7.36
N ASP A 117 -7.60 8.67 7.29
CA ASP A 117 -8.19 8.00 8.45
C ASP A 117 -8.34 8.95 9.66
N GLY A 118 -8.91 10.14 9.41
CA GLY A 118 -9.18 11.14 10.43
C GLY A 118 -7.99 11.99 10.88
N SER A 119 -6.78 11.74 10.37
CA SER A 119 -5.60 12.54 10.69
C SER A 119 -5.21 13.45 9.54
N VAL A 120 -4.76 14.64 9.88
CA VAL A 120 -4.29 15.60 8.86
C VAL A 120 -2.95 15.15 8.30
N VAL A 121 -2.87 15.11 6.97
CA VAL A 121 -1.61 14.89 6.25
C VAL A 121 -0.81 16.18 6.30
N GLU A 122 0.39 16.13 6.87
CA GLU A 122 1.28 17.31 6.98
C GLU A 122 2.14 17.48 5.74
N SER A 123 2.70 16.38 5.22
CA SER A 123 3.55 16.42 4.03
C SER A 123 3.43 15.14 3.23
N VAL A 124 3.65 15.27 1.91
CA VAL A 124 3.67 14.17 0.96
C VAL A 124 4.89 14.39 0.06
N GLU A 125 5.80 13.40 0.03
CA GLU A 125 7.02 13.46 -0.77
C GLU A 125 7.17 12.17 -1.57
N ILE A 126 7.64 12.29 -2.81
CA ILE A 126 8.07 11.14 -3.59
C ILE A 126 9.55 10.93 -3.31
N VAL A 127 9.89 9.76 -2.76
CA VAL A 127 11.26 9.44 -2.35
C VAL A 127 11.73 8.14 -3.01
N PRO A 128 13.06 8.00 -3.23
CA PRO A 128 13.61 6.72 -3.66
C PRO A 128 13.35 5.64 -2.61
N TYR A 129 13.01 4.44 -3.08
CA TYR A 129 12.80 3.29 -2.23
C TYR A 129 14.13 2.53 -2.06
N THR A 130 14.53 2.26 -0.82
CA THR A 130 15.85 1.73 -0.50
C THR A 130 15.88 0.25 -0.17
N HIS A 131 14.71 -0.41 -0.20
CA HIS A 131 14.60 -1.84 0.11
C HIS A 131 14.41 -2.68 -1.17
N PRO A 132 14.84 -3.96 -1.15
CA PRO A 132 14.72 -4.82 -2.34
C PRO A 132 13.32 -5.36 -2.58
N TYR A 133 12.43 -5.29 -1.58
CA TYR A 133 11.06 -5.83 -1.66
C TYR A 133 10.03 -4.85 -1.10
N THR A 134 8.83 -4.94 -1.64
CA THR A 134 7.64 -4.32 -1.07
C THR A 134 6.68 -5.38 -0.56
N TYR A 135 5.82 -5.02 0.40
CA TYR A 135 5.00 -5.96 1.16
C TYR A 135 3.54 -5.53 1.20
N ASP A 136 2.63 -6.50 1.12
CA ASP A 136 1.21 -6.31 1.37
C ASP A 136 0.62 -7.54 2.05
N ILE A 137 -0.50 -7.35 2.73
CA ILE A 137 -1.25 -8.41 3.38
C ILE A 137 -2.73 -8.30 3.03
N LEU A 138 -3.43 -9.44 3.07
CA LEU A 138 -4.89 -9.48 2.92
C LEU A 138 -5.51 -10.05 4.19
N PRO A 139 -6.10 -9.21 5.03
CA PRO A 139 -6.86 -9.67 6.19
C PRO A 139 -8.18 -10.33 5.81
N ALA A 140 -8.65 -11.27 6.64
CA ALA A 140 -9.91 -11.98 6.46
C ALA A 140 -11.09 -11.11 6.92
N SER A 141 -11.24 -9.94 6.33
CA SER A 141 -12.39 -9.07 6.53
C SER A 141 -13.05 -8.76 5.20
N GLN A 142 -14.30 -8.37 5.22
CA GLN A 142 -15.02 -8.03 3.98
C GLN A 142 -14.33 -6.88 3.22
N ALA A 143 -13.86 -5.89 3.96
CA ALA A 143 -13.19 -4.73 3.37
C ALA A 143 -11.71 -5.00 3.01
N GLY A 144 -11.08 -6.02 3.61
CA GLY A 144 -9.67 -6.33 3.40
C GLY A 144 -8.72 -5.22 3.88
N THR A 145 -9.14 -4.44 4.87
CA THR A 145 -8.38 -3.30 5.40
C THR A 145 -7.56 -3.70 6.62
N TYR A 146 -6.52 -2.94 6.90
CA TYR A 146 -5.66 -3.11 8.07
C TYR A 146 -5.06 -1.77 8.49
N PHE A 147 -4.48 -1.72 9.69
CA PHE A 147 -3.89 -0.49 10.22
C PHE A 147 -2.37 -0.51 10.03
N ALA A 148 -1.88 0.43 9.24
CA ALA A 148 -0.46 0.66 9.00
C ALA A 148 -0.07 2.02 9.57
N ALA A 149 0.95 2.06 10.41
CA ALA A 149 1.35 3.28 11.14
C ALA A 149 0.16 3.95 11.86
N GLY A 150 -0.74 3.13 12.40
CA GLY A 150 -1.94 3.57 13.11
C GLY A 150 -3.09 4.08 12.22
N LYS A 151 -2.99 3.93 10.90
CA LYS A 151 -4.02 4.39 9.96
C LYS A 151 -4.60 3.23 9.17
N LEU A 152 -5.92 3.25 9.02
CA LEU A 152 -6.63 2.25 8.23
C LEU A 152 -6.32 2.44 6.75
N ILE A 153 -5.82 1.39 6.10
CA ILE A 153 -5.51 1.36 4.67
C ILE A 153 -6.13 0.14 4.01
N GLY A 154 -6.26 0.17 2.69
CA GLY A 154 -6.73 -0.98 1.92
C GLY A 154 -5.62 -1.96 1.60
N SER A 155 -5.97 -3.12 1.08
CA SER A 155 -5.06 -4.11 0.50
C SER A 155 -5.17 -4.09 -1.03
N THR A 156 -4.06 -4.36 -1.70
CA THR A 156 -4.06 -4.58 -3.15
C THR A 156 -4.36 -6.04 -3.50
N LEU A 157 -4.29 -6.92 -2.52
CA LEU A 157 -4.53 -8.35 -2.70
C LEU A 157 -6.02 -8.66 -2.68
N ARG A 158 -6.38 -9.75 -3.36
CA ARG A 158 -7.75 -10.24 -3.38
C ARG A 158 -7.80 -11.69 -2.92
N PRO A 159 -8.94 -12.13 -2.37
CA PRO A 159 -9.11 -13.54 -2.03
C PRO A 159 -8.87 -14.42 -3.25
N SER A 160 -8.13 -15.53 -3.06
CA SER A 160 -7.92 -16.51 -4.11
C SER A 160 -9.18 -17.37 -4.31
N GLY A 161 -9.47 -17.76 -5.55
CA GLY A 161 -10.44 -18.80 -5.86
C GLY A 161 -11.79 -18.35 -6.38
N ARG A 162 -11.90 -17.13 -6.88
CA ARG A 162 -13.08 -16.74 -7.68
C ARG A 162 -12.79 -15.59 -8.61
#